data_93ed89d70b655a9d6f0a65754435b9c3
#
_entry.id   93ed89d70b655a9d6f0a65754435b9c3
#
_cell.length_a   1.000
_cell.length_b   1.000
_cell.length_c   1.000
_cell.angle_alpha   90.00
_cell.angle_beta   90.00
_cell.angle_gamma   90.00
#
_symmetry.space_group_name_H-M   'P 1'
#
loop_
_entity.id
_entity.type
_entity.pdbx_description
1 polymer ?
#
loop_
_entity_poly.entity_id
_entity_poly.type
_entity_poly.pdbx_seq_one_letter_code
_entity_poly.pdbx_strand_id
1 'polypeptide(L)'
;MIEFFFDCSSPWTYLAFHNIQPLVKELGAEIVWRPILVGGIFNTVNPSVYAQREKPVPLKARYMQKDLADWARSAGLAIKMPPTVFPVNSVKAMRGCIWLGKDMVPFATSVFEAYWGDDKDISQDAVLAEICKKVGIDEQKFFAGISEQAVKDQLKANTEEVVARGGFGSPTIFVGKTDMYFGNDRLPLIREALLRNKASAA
;
A
#
# COMPACT_ATOMS: atom_id res chain seq x y z
N MET A 1 -13.11 -10.83 -8.04
CA MET A 1 -12.12 -9.76 -8.29
C MET A 1 -11.98 -8.88 -7.07
N ILE A 2 -10.76 -8.51 -6.73
CA ILE A 2 -10.39 -7.57 -5.65
C ILE A 2 -9.71 -6.37 -6.29
N GLU A 3 -10.01 -5.16 -5.82
CA GLU A 3 -9.20 -3.97 -6.10
C GLU A 3 -8.50 -3.55 -4.80
N PHE A 4 -7.18 -3.46 -4.84
CA PHE A 4 -6.34 -3.15 -3.68
C PHE A 4 -5.67 -1.78 -3.87
N PHE A 5 -6.23 -0.76 -3.22
CA PHE A 5 -5.69 0.60 -3.23
C PHE A 5 -4.63 0.74 -2.14
N PHE A 6 -3.40 1.14 -2.52
CA PHE A 6 -2.26 1.09 -1.61
C PHE A 6 -1.23 2.20 -1.83
N ASP A 7 -0.55 2.54 -0.74
CA ASP A 7 0.63 3.40 -0.73
C ASP A 7 1.72 2.78 0.17
N CYS A 8 2.94 2.69 -0.34
CA CYS A 8 4.08 2.12 0.38
C CYS A 8 4.47 2.91 1.64
N SER A 9 3.98 4.13 1.83
CA SER A 9 4.23 4.94 3.02
C SER A 9 3.41 4.55 4.26
N SER A 10 2.60 3.48 4.18
CA SER A 10 1.81 2.97 5.31
C SER A 10 2.30 1.59 5.76
N PRO A 11 2.65 1.38 7.05
CA PRO A 11 3.07 0.08 7.57
C PRO A 11 1.93 -0.93 7.61
N TRP A 12 0.70 -0.47 7.84
CA TRP A 12 -0.50 -1.29 7.79
C TRP A 12 -0.80 -1.78 6.37
N THR A 13 -0.42 -0.98 5.38
CA THR A 13 -0.49 -1.37 3.97
C THR A 13 0.55 -2.43 3.64
N TYR A 14 1.77 -2.32 4.18
CA TYR A 14 2.79 -3.35 4.01
C TYR A 14 2.30 -4.71 4.49
N LEU A 15 1.75 -4.76 5.72
CA LEU A 15 1.15 -5.97 6.28
C LEU A 15 0.04 -6.54 5.38
N ALA A 16 -0.91 -5.70 4.98
CA ALA A 16 -2.03 -6.14 4.15
C ALA A 16 -1.58 -6.59 2.75
N PHE A 17 -0.63 -5.87 2.14
CA PHE A 17 -0.04 -6.21 0.84
C PHE A 17 0.65 -7.57 0.87
N HIS A 18 1.41 -7.85 1.95
CA HIS A 18 2.05 -9.14 2.15
C HIS A 18 1.02 -10.25 2.36
N ASN A 19 0.09 -10.05 3.28
CA ASN A 19 -0.84 -11.09 3.74
C ASN A 19 -1.95 -11.42 2.72
N ILE A 20 -2.32 -10.48 1.84
CA ILE A 20 -3.38 -10.73 0.85
C ILE A 20 -2.90 -11.65 -0.28
N GLN A 21 -1.61 -11.65 -0.61
CA GLN A 21 -1.07 -12.44 -1.73
C GLN A 21 -1.30 -13.95 -1.58
N PRO A 22 -0.96 -14.59 -0.44
CA PRO A 22 -1.28 -16.01 -0.24
C PRO A 22 -2.80 -16.27 -0.22
N LEU A 23 -3.59 -15.34 0.31
CA LEU A 23 -5.06 -15.46 0.35
C LEU A 23 -5.65 -15.51 -1.07
N VAL A 24 -5.27 -14.58 -1.94
CA VAL A 24 -5.79 -14.54 -3.31
C VAL A 24 -5.33 -15.74 -4.13
N LYS A 25 -4.09 -16.20 -3.90
CA LYS A 25 -3.55 -17.41 -4.53
C LYS A 25 -4.34 -18.65 -4.11
N GLU A 26 -4.58 -18.83 -2.81
CA GLU A 26 -5.36 -19.95 -2.25
C GLU A 26 -6.77 -19.99 -2.83
N LEU A 27 -7.42 -18.83 -2.90
CA LEU A 27 -8.79 -18.73 -3.39
C LEU A 27 -8.90 -18.65 -4.93
N GLY A 28 -7.78 -18.58 -5.66
CA GLY A 28 -7.81 -18.34 -7.10
C GLY A 28 -8.57 -17.06 -7.46
N ALA A 29 -8.44 -16.02 -6.61
CA ALA A 29 -9.11 -14.75 -6.83
C ALA A 29 -8.23 -13.80 -7.64
N GLU A 30 -8.84 -13.04 -8.53
CA GLU A 30 -8.17 -11.98 -9.27
C GLU A 30 -7.99 -10.75 -8.38
N ILE A 31 -6.78 -10.14 -8.41
CA ILE A 31 -6.47 -8.90 -7.72
C ILE A 31 -5.97 -7.84 -8.72
N VAL A 32 -6.54 -6.65 -8.62
CA VAL A 32 -6.12 -5.46 -9.35
C VAL A 32 -5.45 -4.51 -8.37
N TRP A 33 -4.16 -4.29 -8.57
CA TRP A 33 -3.38 -3.37 -7.76
C TRP A 33 -3.61 -1.92 -8.22
N ARG A 34 -3.95 -1.06 -7.26
CA ARG A 34 -4.30 0.35 -7.48
C ARG A 34 -3.39 1.27 -6.66
N PRO A 35 -2.20 1.61 -7.14
CA PRO A 35 -1.33 2.57 -6.46
C PRO A 35 -2.02 3.93 -6.27
N ILE A 36 -1.90 4.51 -5.05
CA ILE A 36 -2.48 5.79 -4.66
C ILE A 36 -1.47 6.65 -3.89
N LEU A 37 -1.82 7.89 -3.57
CA LEU A 37 -1.09 8.74 -2.64
C LEU A 37 -1.94 9.00 -1.39
N VAL A 38 -1.57 8.36 -0.29
CA VAL A 38 -2.31 8.48 0.98
C VAL A 38 -2.29 9.91 1.54
N GLY A 39 -1.22 10.67 1.31
CA GLY A 39 -1.16 12.09 1.66
C GLY A 39 -2.23 12.92 0.95
N GLY A 40 -2.55 12.61 -0.31
CA GLY A 40 -3.64 13.24 -1.03
C GLY A 40 -5.00 12.96 -0.39
N ILE A 41 -5.23 11.73 0.06
CA ILE A 41 -6.45 11.34 0.77
C ILE A 41 -6.58 12.08 2.10
N PHE A 42 -5.50 12.13 2.89
CA PHE A 42 -5.51 12.82 4.19
C PHE A 42 -5.82 14.29 4.06
N ASN A 43 -5.26 14.95 3.05
CA ASN A 43 -5.54 16.38 2.79
C ASN A 43 -6.99 16.65 2.39
N THR A 44 -7.67 15.66 1.80
CA THR A 44 -9.01 15.85 1.23
C THR A 44 -10.11 15.43 2.21
N VAL A 45 -10.04 14.22 2.76
CA VAL A 45 -11.16 13.63 3.51
C VAL A 45 -10.81 13.17 4.92
N ASN A 46 -9.52 13.11 5.30
CA ASN A 46 -9.11 12.62 6.61
C ASN A 46 -8.00 13.46 7.27
N PRO A 47 -8.18 14.79 7.42
CA PRO A 47 -7.17 15.66 8.03
C PRO A 47 -6.92 15.38 9.51
N SER A 48 -7.81 14.66 10.19
CA SER A 48 -7.66 14.25 11.59
C SER A 48 -6.40 13.42 11.86
N VAL A 49 -5.85 12.76 10.84
CA VAL A 49 -4.57 12.02 10.93
C VAL A 49 -3.42 12.94 11.32
N TYR A 50 -3.37 14.16 10.81
CA TYR A 50 -2.32 15.12 11.16
C TYR A 50 -2.44 15.58 12.62
N ALA A 51 -3.64 15.92 13.09
CA ALA A 51 -3.87 16.29 14.48
C ALA A 51 -3.50 15.16 15.46
N GLN A 52 -3.78 13.91 15.10
CA GLN A 52 -3.38 12.74 15.91
C GLN A 52 -1.86 12.52 15.93
N ARG A 53 -1.15 12.89 14.87
CA ARG A 53 0.33 12.83 14.83
C ARG A 53 0.96 13.93 15.67
N GLU A 54 0.41 15.14 15.63
CA GLU A 54 0.91 16.29 16.41
C GLU A 54 0.64 16.14 17.91
N LYS A 55 -0.53 15.64 18.27
CA LYS A 55 -0.96 15.48 19.68
C LYS A 55 -1.48 14.05 19.93
N PRO A 56 -0.59 13.04 19.96
CA PRO A 56 -1.01 11.67 20.19
C PRO A 56 -1.52 11.46 21.61
N VAL A 57 -2.56 10.66 21.77
CA VAL A 57 -2.98 10.14 23.09
C VAL A 57 -1.95 9.06 23.51
N PRO A 58 -1.18 9.28 24.61
CA PRO A 58 -0.01 8.45 24.92
C PRO A 58 -0.31 6.95 25.06
N LEU A 59 -1.41 6.60 25.74
CA LEU A 59 -1.80 5.19 25.92
C LEU A 59 -2.18 4.53 24.57
N LYS A 60 -2.91 5.26 23.72
CA LYS A 60 -3.31 4.78 22.40
C LYS A 60 -2.10 4.64 21.47
N ALA A 61 -1.17 5.58 21.49
CA ALA A 61 0.06 5.53 20.70
C ALA A 61 0.92 4.31 21.08
N ARG A 62 1.08 4.05 22.40
CA ARG A 62 1.80 2.87 22.89
C ARG A 62 1.15 1.56 22.43
N TYR A 63 -0.19 1.48 22.53
CA TYR A 63 -0.90 0.30 22.04
C TYR A 63 -0.73 0.08 20.54
N MET A 64 -0.86 1.15 19.73
CA MET A 64 -0.66 1.06 18.27
C MET A 64 0.75 0.59 17.88
N GLN A 65 1.79 1.02 18.61
CA GLN A 65 3.15 0.52 18.37
C GLN A 65 3.27 -0.98 18.69
N LYS A 66 2.69 -1.43 19.82
CA LYS A 66 2.63 -2.85 20.18
C LYS A 66 1.87 -3.65 19.14
N ASP A 67 0.70 -3.18 18.74
CA ASP A 67 -0.18 -3.85 17.79
C ASP A 67 0.51 -4.04 16.43
N LEU A 68 1.15 -2.98 15.92
CA LEU A 68 1.95 -3.07 14.69
C LEU A 68 3.09 -4.08 14.80
N ALA A 69 3.80 -4.10 15.93
CA ALA A 69 4.90 -5.06 16.18
C ALA A 69 4.39 -6.50 16.26
N ASP A 70 3.24 -6.74 16.86
CA ASP A 70 2.63 -8.06 16.95
C ASP A 70 2.20 -8.57 15.56
N TRP A 71 1.57 -7.71 14.75
CA TRP A 71 1.20 -8.04 13.38
C TRP A 71 2.43 -8.29 12.49
N ALA A 72 3.48 -7.48 12.61
CA ALA A 72 4.73 -7.67 11.88
C ALA A 72 5.37 -9.01 12.21
N ARG A 73 5.48 -9.35 13.52
CA ARG A 73 6.01 -10.64 13.97
C ARG A 73 5.17 -11.81 13.44
N SER A 74 3.84 -11.70 13.50
CA SER A 74 2.93 -12.73 12.97
C SER A 74 3.08 -12.95 11.48
N ALA A 75 3.35 -11.88 10.73
CA ALA A 75 3.58 -11.94 9.28
C ALA A 75 5.03 -12.29 8.90
N GLY A 76 5.96 -12.41 9.86
CA GLY A 76 7.39 -12.62 9.58
C GLY A 76 8.08 -11.42 8.93
N LEU A 77 7.54 -10.21 9.12
CA LEU A 77 8.05 -8.97 8.54
C LEU A 77 8.85 -8.15 9.54
N ALA A 78 9.92 -7.51 9.07
CA ALA A 78 10.62 -6.46 9.81
C ALA A 78 9.95 -5.10 9.53
N ILE A 79 9.48 -4.41 10.58
CA ILE A 79 8.91 -3.06 10.47
C ILE A 79 9.54 -2.18 11.54
N LYS A 80 10.34 -1.20 11.12
CA LYS A 80 10.87 -0.14 11.97
C LYS A 80 9.86 1.02 12.04
N MET A 81 9.35 1.31 13.24
CA MET A 81 8.40 2.40 13.44
C MET A 81 8.79 3.28 14.65
N PRO A 82 9.01 4.60 14.50
CA PRO A 82 9.07 5.29 13.21
C PRO A 82 10.37 5.00 12.45
N PRO A 83 10.35 5.02 11.11
CA PRO A 83 11.58 5.06 10.31
C PRO A 83 12.28 6.43 10.46
N THR A 84 13.54 6.51 10.05
CA THR A 84 14.36 7.74 10.17
C THR A 84 13.75 8.91 9.40
N VAL A 85 13.20 8.65 8.21
CA VAL A 85 12.48 9.65 7.39
C VAL A 85 10.99 9.36 7.47
N PHE A 86 10.25 10.11 8.29
CA PHE A 86 8.81 9.94 8.47
C PHE A 86 8.07 11.28 8.65
N PRO A 87 7.03 11.56 7.86
CA PRO A 87 6.53 10.78 6.73
C PRO A 87 7.46 10.84 5.52
N VAL A 88 7.49 9.78 4.70
CA VAL A 88 8.27 9.73 3.46
C VAL A 88 7.46 10.23 2.27
N ASN A 89 8.15 10.78 1.28
CA ASN A 89 7.55 11.06 -0.03
C ASN A 89 7.59 9.79 -0.91
N SER A 90 6.45 9.11 -1.03
CA SER A 90 6.30 7.87 -1.80
C SER A 90 6.00 8.08 -3.29
N VAL A 91 5.90 9.32 -3.78
CA VAL A 91 5.40 9.64 -5.14
C VAL A 91 6.13 8.88 -6.24
N LYS A 92 7.47 8.87 -6.23
CA LYS A 92 8.26 8.18 -7.27
C LYS A 92 8.06 6.67 -7.21
N ALA A 93 8.05 6.08 -6.02
CA ALA A 93 7.80 4.66 -5.82
C ALA A 93 6.40 4.26 -6.31
N MET A 94 5.36 5.05 -5.97
CA MET A 94 3.99 4.77 -6.40
C MET A 94 3.80 4.95 -7.92
N ARG A 95 4.48 5.93 -8.54
CA ARG A 95 4.55 6.04 -10.01
C ARG A 95 5.24 4.83 -10.64
N GLY A 96 6.29 4.30 -9.99
CA GLY A 96 6.94 3.05 -10.40
C GLY A 96 5.97 1.88 -10.44
N CYS A 97 5.12 1.73 -9.43
CA CYS A 97 4.08 0.72 -9.43
C CYS A 97 3.04 0.91 -10.56
N ILE A 98 2.67 2.16 -10.89
CA ILE A 98 1.79 2.46 -12.03
C ILE A 98 2.46 2.06 -13.36
N TRP A 99 3.72 2.50 -13.56
CA TRP A 99 4.46 2.24 -14.80
C TRP A 99 4.68 0.75 -15.06
N LEU A 100 4.97 -0.02 -14.01
CA LEU A 100 5.17 -1.48 -14.09
C LEU A 100 3.85 -2.25 -14.30
N GLY A 101 2.71 -1.66 -13.96
CA GLY A 101 1.40 -2.28 -14.14
C GLY A 101 1.28 -3.63 -13.43
N LYS A 102 0.95 -4.69 -14.18
CA LYS A 102 0.78 -6.05 -13.62
C LYS A 102 2.06 -6.64 -13.02
N ASP A 103 3.22 -6.17 -13.44
CA ASP A 103 4.53 -6.68 -13.01
C ASP A 103 5.10 -5.92 -11.79
N MET A 104 4.30 -5.05 -11.16
CA MET A 104 4.72 -4.19 -10.07
C MET A 104 4.98 -4.90 -8.74
N VAL A 105 4.45 -6.11 -8.50
CA VAL A 105 4.46 -6.75 -7.18
C VAL A 105 5.88 -6.96 -6.63
N PRO A 106 6.86 -7.48 -7.38
CA PRO A 106 8.24 -7.61 -6.87
C PRO A 106 8.88 -6.26 -6.51
N PHE A 107 8.60 -5.23 -7.31
CA PHE A 107 9.09 -3.87 -7.07
C PHE A 107 8.46 -3.29 -5.80
N ALA A 108 7.14 -3.31 -5.67
CA ALA A 108 6.44 -2.80 -4.49
C ALA A 108 6.86 -3.53 -3.20
N THR A 109 7.02 -4.87 -3.26
CA THR A 109 7.56 -5.65 -2.14
C THR A 109 8.92 -5.11 -1.71
N SER A 110 9.84 -4.91 -2.66
CA SER A 110 11.18 -4.39 -2.37
C SER A 110 11.16 -2.93 -1.88
N VAL A 111 10.21 -2.11 -2.33
CA VAL A 111 10.00 -0.75 -1.79
C VAL A 111 9.55 -0.80 -0.33
N PHE A 112 8.59 -1.66 0.02
CA PHE A 112 8.15 -1.86 1.40
C PHE A 112 9.29 -2.35 2.30
N GLU A 113 10.05 -3.36 1.86
CA GLU A 113 11.22 -3.89 2.58
C GLU A 113 12.27 -2.81 2.81
N ALA A 114 12.64 -2.07 1.77
CA ALA A 114 13.64 -1.00 1.88
C ALA A 114 13.22 0.09 2.88
N TYR A 115 11.96 0.52 2.84
CA TYR A 115 11.50 1.61 3.70
C TYR A 115 11.25 1.13 5.14
N TRP A 116 10.44 0.09 5.31
CA TRP A 116 10.01 -0.35 6.65
C TRP A 116 10.98 -1.32 7.31
N GLY A 117 11.66 -2.17 6.53
CA GLY A 117 12.62 -3.15 7.03
C GLY A 117 14.02 -2.58 7.20
N ASP A 118 14.53 -1.97 6.13
CA ASP A 118 15.92 -1.51 6.05
C ASP A 118 16.11 -0.02 6.42
N ASP A 119 15.02 0.70 6.76
CA ASP A 119 15.04 2.12 7.13
C ASP A 119 15.62 3.04 6.03
N LYS A 120 15.45 2.70 4.76
CA LYS A 120 15.93 3.47 3.61
C LYS A 120 14.91 4.52 3.18
N ASP A 121 15.38 5.71 2.82
CA ASP A 121 14.53 6.78 2.27
C ASP A 121 14.16 6.51 0.80
N ILE A 122 12.99 5.95 0.55
CA ILE A 122 12.45 5.64 -0.79
C ILE A 122 12.10 6.88 -1.63
N SER A 123 12.26 8.09 -1.12
CA SER A 123 12.17 9.32 -1.90
C SER A 123 13.42 9.57 -2.75
N GLN A 124 14.54 8.93 -2.39
CA GLN A 124 15.85 9.10 -3.03
C GLN A 124 15.96 8.22 -4.28
N ASP A 125 16.42 8.82 -5.37
CA ASP A 125 16.61 8.10 -6.65
C ASP A 125 17.60 6.94 -6.51
N ALA A 126 18.66 7.10 -5.72
CA ALA A 126 19.65 6.05 -5.48
C ALA A 126 19.00 4.80 -4.84
N VAL A 127 18.07 4.96 -3.90
CA VAL A 127 17.37 3.83 -3.27
C VAL A 127 16.45 3.14 -4.27
N LEU A 128 15.73 3.90 -5.10
CA LEU A 128 14.89 3.32 -6.15
C LEU A 128 15.71 2.61 -7.23
N ALA A 129 16.89 3.14 -7.57
CA ALA A 129 17.83 2.49 -8.49
C ALA A 129 18.35 1.15 -7.95
N GLU A 130 18.71 1.08 -6.65
CA GLU A 130 19.06 -0.18 -5.99
C GLU A 130 17.92 -1.20 -6.05
N ILE A 131 16.69 -0.75 -5.83
CA ILE A 131 15.50 -1.61 -5.91
C ILE A 131 15.29 -2.10 -7.34
N CYS A 132 15.37 -1.23 -8.34
CA CYS A 132 15.27 -1.61 -9.75
C CYS A 132 16.30 -2.70 -10.11
N LYS A 133 17.55 -2.51 -9.70
CA LYS A 133 18.61 -3.50 -9.91
C LYS A 133 18.31 -4.83 -9.22
N LYS A 134 17.81 -4.80 -7.97
CA LYS A 134 17.44 -6.00 -7.18
C LYS A 134 16.38 -6.84 -7.90
N VAL A 135 15.42 -6.19 -8.54
CA VAL A 135 14.28 -6.87 -9.19
C VAL A 135 14.41 -6.97 -10.73
N GLY A 136 15.56 -6.63 -11.28
CA GLY A 136 15.86 -6.78 -12.72
C GLY A 136 15.19 -5.76 -13.63
N ILE A 137 14.87 -4.57 -13.11
CA ILE A 137 14.30 -3.46 -13.88
C ILE A 137 15.40 -2.56 -14.39
N ASP A 138 15.32 -2.16 -15.67
CA ASP A 138 16.21 -1.17 -16.27
C ASP A 138 15.98 0.20 -15.61
N GLU A 139 17.00 0.72 -14.95
CA GLU A 139 16.94 1.97 -14.19
C GLU A 139 16.63 3.17 -15.08
N GLN A 140 17.23 3.27 -16.27
CA GLN A 140 17.00 4.41 -17.16
C GLN A 140 15.57 4.44 -17.67
N LYS A 141 15.04 3.28 -18.07
CA LYS A 141 13.63 3.14 -18.48
C LYS A 141 12.68 3.43 -17.34
N PHE A 142 13.01 2.99 -16.12
CA PHE A 142 12.21 3.26 -14.93
C PHE A 142 12.07 4.77 -14.68
N PHE A 143 13.19 5.52 -14.59
CA PHE A 143 13.14 6.96 -14.33
C PHE A 143 12.50 7.76 -15.48
N ALA A 144 12.68 7.33 -16.72
CA ALA A 144 11.94 7.90 -17.85
C ALA A 144 10.43 7.65 -17.70
N GLY A 145 10.05 6.39 -17.44
CA GLY A 145 8.65 5.98 -17.34
C GLY A 145 7.88 6.66 -16.20
N ILE A 146 8.46 6.76 -15.00
CA ILE A 146 7.79 7.45 -13.86
C ILE A 146 7.63 8.95 -14.07
N SER A 147 8.30 9.50 -15.08
CA SER A 147 8.23 10.92 -15.46
C SER A 147 7.13 11.21 -16.49
N GLU A 148 6.59 10.18 -17.12
CA GLU A 148 5.52 10.28 -18.11
C GLU A 148 4.25 10.90 -17.54
N GLN A 149 3.61 11.79 -18.30
CA GLN A 149 2.38 12.46 -17.85
C GLN A 149 1.25 11.46 -17.59
N ALA A 150 1.10 10.44 -18.43
CA ALA A 150 0.09 9.41 -18.27
C ALA A 150 0.22 8.66 -16.92
N VAL A 151 1.46 8.37 -16.47
CA VAL A 151 1.73 7.72 -15.18
C VAL A 151 1.34 8.62 -14.00
N LYS A 152 1.62 9.93 -14.11
CA LYS A 152 1.24 10.93 -13.09
C LYS A 152 -0.27 11.07 -13.00
N ASP A 153 -0.93 11.15 -14.15
CA ASP A 153 -2.39 11.29 -14.25
C ASP A 153 -3.10 10.04 -13.73
N GLN A 154 -2.59 8.85 -14.03
CA GLN A 154 -3.15 7.60 -13.52
C GLN A 154 -3.04 7.50 -11.98
N LEU A 155 -1.91 7.89 -11.39
CA LEU A 155 -1.73 7.90 -9.94
C LEU A 155 -2.71 8.87 -9.27
N LYS A 156 -2.90 10.06 -9.87
CA LYS A 156 -3.90 11.03 -9.43
C LYS A 156 -5.31 10.46 -9.54
N ALA A 157 -5.67 9.90 -10.70
CA ALA A 157 -6.99 9.33 -10.94
C ALA A 157 -7.33 8.19 -9.95
N ASN A 158 -6.39 7.29 -9.66
CA ASN A 158 -6.59 6.24 -8.66
C ASN A 158 -6.85 6.83 -7.27
N THR A 159 -6.13 7.90 -6.90
CA THR A 159 -6.28 8.57 -5.60
C THR A 159 -7.65 9.27 -5.50
N GLU A 160 -8.09 9.93 -6.56
CA GLU A 160 -9.42 10.55 -6.63
C GLU A 160 -10.53 9.49 -6.62
N GLU A 161 -10.35 8.38 -7.35
CA GLU A 161 -11.32 7.29 -7.42
C GLU A 161 -11.56 6.65 -6.04
N VAL A 162 -10.51 6.32 -5.30
CA VAL A 162 -10.69 5.71 -3.98
C VAL A 162 -11.44 6.63 -3.03
N VAL A 163 -11.20 7.93 -3.08
CA VAL A 163 -11.94 8.94 -2.29
C VAL A 163 -13.40 9.00 -2.72
N ALA A 164 -13.67 9.07 -4.02
CA ALA A 164 -15.04 9.11 -4.56
C ALA A 164 -15.85 7.86 -4.18
N ARG A 165 -15.18 6.73 -3.98
CA ARG A 165 -15.79 5.45 -3.55
C ARG A 165 -15.86 5.30 -2.02
N GLY A 166 -15.51 6.34 -1.25
CA GLY A 166 -15.60 6.36 0.21
C GLY A 166 -14.33 5.91 0.94
N GLY A 167 -13.21 5.68 0.26
CA GLY A 167 -11.93 5.38 0.88
C GLY A 167 -11.34 6.59 1.58
N PHE A 168 -10.75 6.38 2.76
CA PHE A 168 -10.23 7.44 3.63
C PHE A 168 -8.78 7.20 4.08
N GLY A 169 -8.09 6.23 3.49
CA GLY A 169 -6.71 5.87 3.83
C GLY A 169 -6.18 4.68 3.04
N SER A 170 -5.07 4.12 3.49
CA SER A 170 -4.38 2.97 2.87
C SER A 170 -4.06 1.90 3.93
N PRO A 171 -4.32 0.60 3.66
CA PRO A 171 -4.94 0.07 2.46
C PRO A 171 -6.46 0.26 2.44
N THR A 172 -7.04 0.53 1.26
CA THR A 172 -8.47 0.40 1.01
C THR A 172 -8.68 -0.71 -0.02
N ILE A 173 -9.58 -1.65 0.28
CA ILE A 173 -9.77 -2.86 -0.50
C ILE A 173 -11.25 -2.99 -0.86
N PHE A 174 -11.55 -3.25 -2.14
CA PHE A 174 -12.90 -3.54 -2.57
C PHE A 174 -13.01 -5.00 -3.04
N VAL A 175 -14.03 -5.70 -2.57
CA VAL A 175 -14.44 -7.00 -3.12
C VAL A 175 -15.63 -6.75 -4.04
N GLY A 176 -15.45 -7.00 -5.33
CA GLY A 176 -16.38 -6.53 -6.34
C GLY A 176 -16.32 -5.00 -6.48
N LYS A 177 -17.48 -4.35 -6.70
CA LYS A 177 -17.52 -2.90 -7.00
C LYS A 177 -17.66 -2.00 -5.78
N THR A 178 -18.34 -2.47 -4.73
CA THR A 178 -18.82 -1.60 -3.62
C THR A 178 -18.53 -2.11 -2.23
N ASP A 179 -18.18 -3.39 -2.05
CA ASP A 179 -17.95 -3.98 -0.73
C ASP A 179 -16.53 -3.61 -0.24
N MET A 180 -16.45 -2.55 0.59
CA MET A 180 -15.21 -1.90 0.99
C MET A 180 -14.71 -2.42 2.35
N TYR A 181 -13.40 -2.66 2.41
CA TYR A 181 -12.66 -3.03 3.61
C TYR A 181 -11.46 -2.11 3.81
N PHE A 182 -11.14 -1.80 5.05
CA PHE A 182 -10.01 -0.94 5.40
C PHE A 182 -9.14 -1.61 6.48
N GLY A 183 -7.86 -1.80 6.17
CA GLY A 183 -6.86 -2.34 7.10
C GLY A 183 -6.50 -3.80 6.88
N ASN A 184 -5.35 -4.20 7.46
CA ASN A 184 -4.82 -5.58 7.39
C ASN A 184 -5.72 -6.60 8.11
N ASP A 185 -6.30 -6.21 9.22
CA ASP A 185 -7.11 -7.04 10.09
C ASP A 185 -8.49 -7.41 9.51
N ARG A 186 -8.82 -6.89 8.30
CA ARG A 186 -10.05 -7.22 7.56
C ARG A 186 -9.88 -8.39 6.58
N LEU A 187 -8.69 -8.93 6.41
CA LEU A 187 -8.45 -10.04 5.48
C LEU A 187 -9.31 -11.28 5.74
N PRO A 188 -9.62 -11.69 6.99
CA PRO A 188 -10.59 -12.75 7.24
C PRO A 188 -11.99 -12.47 6.68
N LEU A 189 -12.48 -11.23 6.81
CA LEU A 189 -13.78 -10.81 6.27
C LEU A 189 -13.77 -10.77 4.74
N ILE A 190 -12.65 -10.35 4.13
CA ILE A 190 -12.44 -10.38 2.69
C ILE A 190 -12.50 -11.82 2.17
N ARG A 191 -11.87 -12.77 2.90
CA ARG A 191 -11.95 -14.19 2.59
C ARG A 191 -13.41 -14.68 2.53
N GLU A 192 -14.18 -14.36 3.55
CA GLU A 192 -15.61 -14.73 3.61
C GLU A 192 -16.41 -14.11 2.47
N ALA A 193 -16.19 -12.84 2.16
CA ALA A 193 -16.85 -12.16 1.06
C ALA A 193 -16.56 -12.81 -0.30
N LEU A 194 -15.30 -13.18 -0.55
CA LEU A 194 -14.90 -13.89 -1.77
C LEU A 194 -15.57 -15.26 -1.88
N LEU A 195 -15.67 -16.02 -0.79
CA LEU A 195 -16.33 -17.33 -0.77
C LEU A 195 -17.83 -17.20 -1.02
N ARG A 196 -18.52 -16.22 -0.39
CA ARG A 196 -19.94 -15.94 -0.65
C ARG A 196 -20.20 -15.61 -2.12
N ASN A 197 -19.35 -14.74 -2.73
CA ASN A 197 -19.53 -14.35 -4.11
C ASN A 197 -19.33 -15.52 -5.09
N LYS A 198 -18.44 -16.46 -4.76
CA LYS A 198 -18.27 -17.69 -5.56
C LYS A 198 -19.49 -18.60 -5.47
N ALA A 199 -20.05 -18.79 -4.27
CA ALA A 199 -21.23 -19.61 -4.07
C ALA A 199 -22.47 -19.04 -4.76
N SER A 200 -22.57 -17.70 -4.90
CA SER A 200 -23.68 -17.04 -5.60
C SER A 200 -23.54 -17.04 -7.13
N ALA A 201 -22.37 -17.37 -7.65
CA ALA A 201 -22.09 -17.41 -9.08
C ALA A 201 -22.09 -18.86 -9.67
N ALA A 202 -22.16 -19.88 -8.82
CA ALA A 202 -22.24 -21.30 -9.13
C ALA A 202 -23.69 -21.79 -9.18
#